data_58d881c32202cfb104a789958f199094
#
_entry.id   58d881c32202cfb104a789958f199094
#
_cell.length_a   1.000
_cell.length_b   1.000
_cell.length_c   1.000
_cell.angle_alpha   90.00
_cell.angle_beta   90.00
_cell.angle_gamma   90.00
#
_symmetry.space_group_name_H-M   'P 1'
#
loop_
_entity.id
_entity.type
_entity.pdbx_description
1 polymer ?
#
loop_
_entity_poly.entity_id
_entity_poly.type
_entity_poly.pdbx_seq_one_letter_code
_entity_poly.pdbx_strand_id
1 'polypeptide(L)'
;MAMKRLVVCCDGTWNDSDSGAGYTNVSRLAWAIQPTDKRDGKEVAQIVFYQSGVGTEGSFASKVVGAALGVGLAHNVRDAYTFICHNYCEGDEIFLFGFSRGAYTARSVGGLIGFAGLIGKQDLDRFFELWNAFKDRKPDALHTFAKRYQNVPIKCIGVWDTVGSVGIPEDLQKVDFFFKKYYGFHNTDLGQYVEHAFHALALDERRKNFVPTLWTQTAEGKARGQELKQVWFAGVHSDVGGGYAEHGMSDIPLAWMASEVSPYLGLDFEYLKSRRDLSGKWALGQVHESFTGAWTKLGEERRTPFSADRKDAFEKIHASVAARIRGAAGAAGSAYKSAVLKDGVVDANSVALSPLEAGLQWKDDEVKPGEAPAKKAFSFRDKFIKAIGGG
;
A
#
# COMPACT_ATOMS: atom_id res chain seq x y z
N MET A 1 -19.30 -23.52 5.33
CA MET A 1 -17.92 -23.75 4.81
C MET A 1 -16.95 -23.22 5.83
N ALA A 2 -15.71 -23.75 5.87
CA ALA A 2 -14.67 -23.15 6.69
C ALA A 2 -14.37 -21.74 6.18
N MET A 3 -14.15 -20.79 7.07
CA MET A 3 -13.71 -19.42 6.78
C MET A 3 -12.38 -19.44 6.03
N LYS A 4 -12.23 -18.56 5.05
CA LYS A 4 -10.99 -18.35 4.31
C LYS A 4 -10.68 -16.86 4.15
N ARG A 5 -9.47 -16.55 3.72
CA ARG A 5 -9.03 -15.20 3.43
C ARG A 5 -8.85 -15.01 1.93
N LEU A 6 -9.46 -13.97 1.41
CA LEU A 6 -9.33 -13.55 0.02
C LEU A 6 -8.39 -12.34 -0.02
N VAL A 7 -7.24 -12.54 -0.63
CA VAL A 7 -6.18 -11.53 -0.67
C VAL A 7 -5.99 -11.04 -2.09
N VAL A 8 -6.25 -9.77 -2.34
CA VAL A 8 -6.06 -9.10 -3.62
C VAL A 8 -4.82 -8.23 -3.56
N CYS A 9 -3.88 -8.47 -4.47
CA CYS A 9 -2.62 -7.75 -4.59
C CYS A 9 -2.55 -7.07 -5.97
N CYS A 10 -2.69 -5.73 -5.99
CA CYS A 10 -2.68 -4.92 -7.22
C CYS A 10 -1.35 -4.19 -7.36
N ASP A 11 -0.56 -4.53 -8.36
CA ASP A 11 0.76 -3.94 -8.54
C ASP A 11 0.76 -2.59 -9.24
N GLY A 12 1.86 -1.84 -9.09
CA GLY A 12 2.06 -0.55 -9.70
C GLY A 12 2.25 -0.65 -11.21
N THR A 13 1.92 0.39 -11.94
CA THR A 13 2.09 0.43 -13.40
C THR A 13 3.55 0.32 -13.79
N TRP A 14 3.83 -0.45 -14.84
CA TRP A 14 5.15 -0.82 -15.34
C TRP A 14 5.96 -1.74 -14.40
N ASN A 15 5.35 -2.20 -13.34
CA ASN A 15 5.93 -3.19 -12.44
C ASN A 15 5.19 -4.51 -12.63
N ASP A 16 5.89 -5.50 -13.08
CA ASP A 16 5.45 -6.89 -13.10
C ASP A 16 6.59 -7.78 -12.59
N SER A 17 6.24 -8.98 -12.20
CA SER A 17 7.21 -9.97 -11.71
C SER A 17 8.23 -10.40 -12.77
N ASP A 18 7.98 -10.07 -14.06
CA ASP A 18 8.73 -10.60 -15.19
C ASP A 18 9.65 -9.53 -15.84
N SER A 19 9.54 -8.25 -15.43
CA SER A 19 10.26 -7.14 -16.09
C SER A 19 11.76 -7.07 -15.80
N GLY A 20 12.27 -7.84 -14.84
CA GLY A 20 13.70 -7.84 -14.47
C GLY A 20 14.23 -6.55 -13.83
N ALA A 21 13.40 -5.53 -13.65
CA ALA A 21 13.77 -4.22 -13.12
C ALA A 21 13.76 -4.14 -11.58
N GLY A 22 13.49 -5.24 -10.89
CA GLY A 22 13.29 -5.30 -9.45
C GLY A 22 11.82 -5.52 -9.07
N TYR A 23 11.63 -6.17 -7.95
CA TYR A 23 10.29 -6.54 -7.47
C TYR A 23 9.69 -5.43 -6.60
N THR A 24 8.37 -5.23 -6.71
CA THR A 24 7.65 -4.33 -5.83
C THR A 24 7.37 -4.96 -4.48
N ASN A 25 7.00 -4.14 -3.50
CA ASN A 25 6.57 -4.63 -2.20
C ASN A 25 5.23 -5.38 -2.28
N VAL A 26 4.40 -5.10 -3.29
CA VAL A 26 3.16 -5.86 -3.54
C VAL A 26 3.47 -7.29 -3.97
N SER A 27 4.34 -7.49 -4.96
CA SER A 27 4.71 -8.83 -5.41
C SER A 27 5.45 -9.61 -4.31
N ARG A 28 6.35 -8.96 -3.58
CA ARG A 28 7.10 -9.57 -2.48
C ARG A 28 6.19 -9.98 -1.31
N LEU A 29 5.21 -9.13 -0.95
CA LEU A 29 4.21 -9.51 0.04
C LEU A 29 3.34 -10.65 -0.45
N ALA A 30 2.87 -10.62 -1.71
CA ALA A 30 2.05 -11.67 -2.29
C ALA A 30 2.75 -13.06 -2.22
N TRP A 31 4.05 -13.10 -2.50
CA TRP A 31 4.84 -14.34 -2.39
C TRP A 31 5.11 -14.78 -0.95
N ALA A 32 5.08 -13.85 0.00
CA ALA A 32 5.24 -14.17 1.42
C ALA A 32 3.96 -14.70 2.07
N ILE A 33 2.79 -14.51 1.45
CA ILE A 33 1.53 -15.02 2.00
C ILE A 33 1.51 -16.53 1.89
N GLN A 34 1.43 -17.21 3.03
CA GLN A 34 1.31 -18.67 3.08
C GLN A 34 -0.05 -19.12 2.54
N PRO A 35 -0.15 -20.27 1.87
CA PRO A 35 -1.44 -20.78 1.38
C PRO A 35 -2.43 -21.09 2.50
N THR A 36 -1.92 -21.31 3.71
CA THR A 36 -2.71 -21.63 4.89
C THR A 36 -2.09 -21.00 6.13
N ASP A 37 -2.91 -20.33 6.93
CA ASP A 37 -2.54 -19.87 8.26
C ASP A 37 -2.94 -20.91 9.32
N LYS A 38 -1.97 -21.38 10.10
CA LYS A 38 -2.14 -22.46 11.10
C LYS A 38 -2.05 -21.96 12.55
N ARG A 39 -2.28 -20.68 12.77
CA ARG A 39 -2.23 -20.11 14.12
C ARG A 39 -3.44 -20.52 14.96
N ASP A 40 -3.24 -20.57 16.27
CA ASP A 40 -4.29 -20.83 17.27
C ASP A 40 -5.04 -22.16 17.06
N GLY A 41 -4.37 -23.18 16.53
CA GLY A 41 -4.95 -24.49 16.27
C GLY A 41 -6.02 -24.52 15.18
N LYS A 42 -6.19 -23.43 14.44
CA LYS A 42 -7.09 -23.33 13.29
C LYS A 42 -6.29 -23.34 11.99
N GLU A 43 -6.87 -23.93 10.98
CA GLU A 43 -6.31 -23.91 9.63
C GLU A 43 -7.21 -23.08 8.73
N VAL A 44 -6.68 -21.91 8.31
CA VAL A 44 -7.42 -20.95 7.49
C VAL A 44 -6.75 -20.81 6.13
N ALA A 45 -7.44 -21.19 5.07
CA ALA A 45 -6.94 -21.04 3.71
C ALA A 45 -6.81 -19.56 3.32
N GLN A 46 -5.71 -19.20 2.66
CA GLN A 46 -5.42 -17.86 2.15
C GLN A 46 -5.28 -17.93 0.64
N ILE A 47 -6.21 -17.29 -0.09
CA ILE A 47 -6.28 -17.34 -1.55
C ILE A 47 -5.83 -15.99 -2.10
N VAL A 48 -4.69 -15.97 -2.79
CA VAL A 48 -4.09 -14.76 -3.35
C VAL A 48 -4.50 -14.58 -4.80
N PHE A 49 -5.02 -13.41 -5.13
CA PHE A 49 -5.17 -12.90 -6.48
C PHE A 49 -4.15 -11.79 -6.70
N TYR A 50 -3.15 -12.06 -7.53
CA TYR A 50 -2.15 -11.07 -7.92
C TYR A 50 -2.47 -10.52 -9.31
N GLN A 51 -2.45 -9.20 -9.42
CA GLN A 51 -2.68 -8.47 -10.66
C GLN A 51 -1.48 -7.58 -10.96
N SER A 52 -0.83 -7.82 -12.09
CA SER A 52 0.23 -6.96 -12.60
C SER A 52 -0.29 -5.56 -12.94
N GLY A 53 0.58 -4.57 -12.88
CA GLY A 53 0.22 -3.18 -13.18
C GLY A 53 -0.19 -2.98 -14.65
N VAL A 54 -1.07 -2.02 -14.89
CA VAL A 54 -1.47 -1.63 -16.26
C VAL A 54 -0.28 -1.11 -17.05
N GLY A 55 -0.17 -1.45 -18.34
CA GLY A 55 0.85 -0.93 -19.26
C GLY A 55 2.12 -1.77 -19.34
N THR A 56 2.10 -3.04 -18.92
CA THR A 56 3.22 -3.98 -19.11
C THR A 56 3.39 -4.42 -20.55
N GLU A 57 2.34 -4.37 -21.39
CA GLU A 57 2.38 -4.74 -22.81
C GLU A 57 2.43 -3.52 -23.74
N GLY A 58 3.25 -3.57 -24.80
CA GLY A 58 3.32 -2.58 -25.87
C GLY A 58 4.49 -1.57 -25.80
N SER A 59 4.54 -0.62 -26.75
CA SER A 59 5.57 0.43 -26.82
C SER A 59 5.39 1.50 -25.73
N PHE A 60 6.47 2.23 -25.39
CA PHE A 60 6.43 3.30 -24.39
C PHE A 60 5.29 4.32 -24.64
N ALA A 61 5.07 4.71 -25.89
CA ALA A 61 4.02 5.66 -26.26
C ALA A 61 2.60 5.08 -26.07
N SER A 62 2.37 3.80 -26.42
CA SER A 62 1.09 3.13 -26.21
C SER A 62 0.83 2.86 -24.72
N LYS A 63 1.88 2.59 -23.94
CA LYS A 63 1.83 2.43 -22.47
C LYS A 63 1.40 3.72 -21.77
N VAL A 64 1.96 4.86 -22.21
CA VAL A 64 1.58 6.18 -21.65
C VAL A 64 0.13 6.52 -22.00
N VAL A 65 -0.30 6.30 -23.24
CA VAL A 65 -1.66 6.61 -23.69
C VAL A 65 -2.69 5.65 -23.08
N GLY A 66 -2.42 4.36 -23.02
CA GLY A 66 -3.34 3.36 -22.41
C GLY A 66 -3.50 3.56 -20.91
N ALA A 67 -2.42 3.84 -20.20
CA ALA A 67 -2.45 4.24 -18.80
C ALA A 67 -3.20 5.57 -18.61
N ALA A 68 -3.09 6.49 -19.57
CA ALA A 68 -3.74 7.78 -19.57
C ALA A 68 -5.27 7.71 -19.77
N LEU A 69 -5.80 6.72 -20.46
CA LEU A 69 -7.23 6.66 -20.80
C LEU A 69 -8.14 6.09 -19.71
N GLY A 70 -7.62 5.69 -18.54
CA GLY A 70 -8.44 5.21 -17.43
C GLY A 70 -9.16 3.87 -17.65
N VAL A 71 -9.12 3.35 -18.84
CA VAL A 71 -9.77 2.10 -19.22
C VAL A 71 -9.15 0.92 -18.45
N GLY A 72 -7.83 0.92 -18.32
CA GLY A 72 -7.11 -0.13 -17.58
C GLY A 72 -7.48 -0.21 -16.09
N LEU A 73 -7.74 0.94 -15.42
CA LEU A 73 -8.15 0.93 -14.01
C LEU A 73 -9.51 0.24 -13.83
N ALA A 74 -10.51 0.61 -14.63
CA ALA A 74 -11.85 0.03 -14.50
C ALA A 74 -11.82 -1.49 -14.73
N HIS A 75 -10.99 -1.96 -15.65
CA HIS A 75 -10.77 -3.39 -15.87
C HIS A 75 -10.09 -4.06 -14.67
N ASN A 76 -9.06 -3.44 -14.11
CA ASN A 76 -8.38 -3.98 -12.94
C ASN A 76 -9.31 -4.06 -11.71
N VAL A 77 -10.12 -3.02 -11.49
CA VAL A 77 -11.13 -3.04 -10.41
C VAL A 77 -12.18 -4.13 -10.68
N ARG A 78 -12.64 -4.27 -11.94
CA ARG A 78 -13.57 -5.35 -12.33
C ARG A 78 -13.02 -6.72 -11.99
N ASP A 79 -11.79 -7.00 -12.41
CA ASP A 79 -11.20 -8.33 -12.26
C ASP A 79 -11.01 -8.69 -10.79
N ALA A 80 -10.51 -7.76 -9.99
CA ALA A 80 -10.36 -7.91 -8.54
C ALA A 80 -11.71 -8.07 -7.83
N TYR A 81 -12.69 -7.23 -8.17
CA TYR A 81 -14.03 -7.31 -7.61
C TYR A 81 -14.74 -8.60 -7.99
N THR A 82 -14.62 -9.03 -9.25
CA THR A 82 -15.17 -10.28 -9.77
C THR A 82 -14.55 -11.48 -9.06
N PHE A 83 -13.22 -11.49 -8.85
CA PHE A 83 -12.56 -12.52 -8.05
C PHE A 83 -13.20 -12.64 -6.65
N ILE A 84 -13.43 -11.51 -5.98
CA ILE A 84 -14.05 -11.53 -4.65
C ILE A 84 -15.50 -12.04 -4.75
N CYS A 85 -16.33 -11.54 -5.68
CA CYS A 85 -17.70 -11.99 -5.85
C CYS A 85 -17.81 -13.50 -6.14
N HIS A 86 -16.86 -14.06 -6.86
CA HIS A 86 -16.85 -15.50 -7.16
C HIS A 86 -16.50 -16.37 -5.96
N ASN A 87 -15.65 -15.87 -5.07
CA ASN A 87 -15.02 -16.70 -4.03
C ASN A 87 -15.56 -16.42 -2.63
N TYR A 88 -16.15 -15.27 -2.37
CA TYR A 88 -16.59 -14.87 -1.04
C TYR A 88 -17.79 -15.69 -0.55
N CYS A 89 -17.71 -16.12 0.70
CA CYS A 89 -18.80 -16.62 1.51
C CYS A 89 -18.89 -15.79 2.79
N GLU A 90 -20.08 -15.70 3.37
CA GLU A 90 -20.25 -14.97 4.63
C GLU A 90 -19.31 -15.51 5.71
N GLY A 91 -18.62 -14.59 6.40
CA GLY A 91 -17.60 -14.91 7.37
C GLY A 91 -16.17 -14.97 6.82
N ASP A 92 -15.97 -14.90 5.50
CA ASP A 92 -14.63 -14.78 4.92
C ASP A 92 -14.04 -13.38 5.16
N GLU A 93 -12.71 -13.29 5.24
CA GLU A 93 -11.97 -12.05 5.40
C GLU A 93 -11.39 -11.58 4.07
N ILE A 94 -11.52 -10.27 3.78
CA ILE A 94 -11.01 -9.65 2.55
C ILE A 94 -9.81 -8.77 2.90
N PHE A 95 -8.72 -8.95 2.14
CA PHE A 95 -7.50 -8.15 2.22
C PHE A 95 -7.20 -7.55 0.85
N LEU A 96 -6.87 -6.26 0.83
CA LEU A 96 -6.57 -5.53 -0.40
C LEU A 96 -5.21 -4.85 -0.26
N PHE A 97 -4.28 -5.18 -1.15
CA PHE A 97 -2.95 -4.57 -1.17
C PHE A 97 -2.67 -3.91 -2.51
N GLY A 98 -1.89 -2.83 -2.48
CA GLY A 98 -1.53 -2.17 -3.73
C GLY A 98 -0.41 -1.15 -3.61
N PHE A 99 0.26 -0.88 -4.75
CA PHE A 99 1.28 0.15 -4.89
C PHE A 99 0.92 1.12 -6.00
N SER A 100 1.17 2.42 -5.80
CA SER A 100 0.99 3.42 -6.87
C SER A 100 -0.46 3.43 -7.41
N ARG A 101 -0.65 3.21 -8.72
CA ARG A 101 -1.97 3.04 -9.34
C ARG A 101 -2.66 1.74 -8.93
N GLY A 102 -1.91 0.69 -8.60
CA GLY A 102 -2.45 -0.51 -7.97
C GLY A 102 -3.01 -0.24 -6.57
N ALA A 103 -2.39 0.66 -5.80
CA ALA A 103 -2.95 1.15 -4.56
C ALA A 103 -4.30 1.85 -4.78
N TYR A 104 -4.39 2.64 -5.83
CA TYR A 104 -5.65 3.26 -6.22
C TYR A 104 -6.71 2.21 -6.63
N THR A 105 -6.31 1.16 -7.36
CA THR A 105 -7.18 0.01 -7.69
C THR A 105 -7.69 -0.67 -6.43
N ALA A 106 -6.81 -1.04 -5.49
CA ALA A 106 -7.19 -1.68 -4.23
C ALA A 106 -8.18 -0.83 -3.43
N ARG A 107 -7.92 0.48 -3.32
CA ARG A 107 -8.82 1.43 -2.66
C ARG A 107 -10.17 1.55 -3.38
N SER A 108 -10.16 1.54 -4.71
CA SER A 108 -11.40 1.58 -5.51
C SER A 108 -12.25 0.33 -5.34
N VAL A 109 -11.62 -0.85 -5.26
CA VAL A 109 -12.32 -2.11 -4.92
C VAL A 109 -12.95 -2.01 -3.54
N GLY A 110 -12.22 -1.53 -2.54
CA GLY A 110 -12.75 -1.31 -1.19
C GLY A 110 -13.92 -0.33 -1.16
N GLY A 111 -13.80 0.78 -1.88
CA GLY A 111 -14.87 1.76 -2.03
C GLY A 111 -16.12 1.19 -2.73
N LEU A 112 -15.93 0.40 -3.80
CA LEU A 112 -17.03 -0.26 -4.52
C LEU A 112 -17.76 -1.29 -3.65
N ILE A 113 -17.02 -2.09 -2.86
CA ILE A 113 -17.59 -3.01 -1.87
C ILE A 113 -18.39 -2.23 -0.82
N GLY A 114 -17.87 -1.11 -0.31
CA GLY A 114 -18.54 -0.24 0.64
C GLY A 114 -19.82 0.38 0.07
N PHE A 115 -19.83 0.72 -1.22
CA PHE A 115 -20.95 1.33 -1.92
C PHE A 115 -22.05 0.31 -2.29
N ALA A 116 -21.66 -0.81 -2.89
CA ALA A 116 -22.59 -1.77 -3.50
C ALA A 116 -22.70 -3.10 -2.75
N GLY A 117 -21.79 -3.40 -1.83
CA GLY A 117 -21.62 -4.77 -1.33
C GLY A 117 -21.01 -5.67 -2.40
N LEU A 118 -21.31 -6.96 -2.38
CA LEU A 118 -20.94 -7.92 -3.43
C LEU A 118 -22.22 -8.30 -4.20
N ILE A 119 -22.25 -7.97 -5.49
CA ILE A 119 -23.39 -8.28 -6.35
C ILE A 119 -23.45 -9.78 -6.70
N GLY A 120 -24.59 -10.23 -7.17
CA GLY A 120 -24.78 -11.59 -7.66
C GLY A 120 -23.93 -11.88 -8.90
N LYS A 121 -23.50 -13.13 -9.05
CA LYS A 121 -22.69 -13.56 -10.21
C LYS A 121 -23.36 -13.32 -11.55
N GLN A 122 -24.69 -13.36 -11.59
CA GLN A 122 -25.51 -13.12 -12.77
C GLN A 122 -25.46 -11.67 -13.26
N ASP A 123 -25.02 -10.73 -12.44
CA ASP A 123 -24.94 -9.32 -12.79
C ASP A 123 -23.50 -8.84 -13.07
N LEU A 124 -22.51 -9.75 -13.03
CA LEU A 124 -21.09 -9.39 -13.24
C LEU A 124 -20.79 -8.90 -14.67
N ASP A 125 -21.56 -9.29 -15.65
CA ASP A 125 -21.50 -8.78 -17.03
C ASP A 125 -21.88 -7.30 -17.12
N ARG A 126 -22.66 -6.81 -16.14
CA ARG A 126 -23.06 -5.41 -16.02
C ARG A 126 -22.11 -4.59 -15.14
N PHE A 127 -20.89 -5.06 -14.88
CA PHE A 127 -19.94 -4.38 -14.01
C PHE A 127 -19.73 -2.89 -14.37
N PHE A 128 -19.66 -2.54 -15.65
CA PHE A 128 -19.44 -1.15 -16.05
C PHE A 128 -20.61 -0.22 -15.74
N GLU A 129 -21.84 -0.73 -15.67
CA GLU A 129 -23.00 0.02 -15.17
C GLU A 129 -22.85 0.28 -13.66
N LEU A 130 -22.47 -0.75 -12.89
CA LEU A 130 -22.18 -0.64 -11.47
C LEU A 130 -21.03 0.34 -11.21
N TRP A 131 -19.96 0.24 -11.98
CA TRP A 131 -18.80 1.14 -11.88
C TRP A 131 -19.19 2.60 -12.16
N ASN A 132 -20.03 2.86 -13.13
CA ASN A 132 -20.53 4.20 -13.42
C ASN A 132 -21.45 4.72 -12.31
N ALA A 133 -22.35 3.88 -11.78
CA ALA A 133 -23.17 4.24 -10.64
C ALA A 133 -22.33 4.63 -9.41
N PHE A 134 -21.27 3.89 -9.14
CA PHE A 134 -20.32 4.18 -8.08
C PHE A 134 -19.58 5.52 -8.30
N LYS A 135 -19.02 5.76 -9.48
CA LYS A 135 -18.35 7.03 -9.81
C LYS A 135 -19.27 8.24 -9.72
N ASP A 136 -20.48 8.08 -10.23
CA ASP A 136 -21.49 9.14 -10.27
C ASP A 136 -22.22 9.31 -8.92
N ARG A 137 -21.90 8.47 -7.91
CA ARG A 137 -22.56 8.43 -6.59
C ARG A 137 -24.08 8.30 -6.69
N LYS A 138 -24.55 7.37 -7.52
CA LYS A 138 -25.98 7.10 -7.76
C LYS A 138 -26.41 5.82 -7.05
N PRO A 139 -26.68 5.84 -5.72
CA PRO A 139 -27.10 4.64 -4.99
C PRO A 139 -28.43 4.08 -5.49
N ASP A 140 -29.30 4.92 -6.06
CA ASP A 140 -30.57 4.48 -6.60
C ASP A 140 -30.41 3.50 -7.76
N ALA A 141 -29.32 3.53 -8.50
CA ALA A 141 -29.05 2.56 -9.54
C ALA A 141 -28.80 1.13 -9.01
N LEU A 142 -28.53 0.99 -7.71
CA LEU A 142 -28.15 -0.31 -7.12
C LEU A 142 -29.31 -1.28 -7.02
N HIS A 143 -30.59 -0.83 -7.01
CA HIS A 143 -31.74 -1.76 -6.95
C HIS A 143 -31.95 -2.58 -8.20
N THR A 144 -31.30 -2.23 -9.30
CA THR A 144 -31.33 -3.03 -10.53
C THR A 144 -30.37 -4.23 -10.48
N PHE A 145 -29.51 -4.33 -9.45
CA PHE A 145 -28.54 -5.42 -9.26
C PHE A 145 -29.00 -6.38 -8.16
N ALA A 146 -28.89 -7.67 -8.41
CA ALA A 146 -29.10 -8.68 -7.38
C ALA A 146 -27.94 -8.67 -6.37
N LYS A 147 -28.13 -7.99 -5.24
CA LYS A 147 -27.14 -7.95 -4.17
C LYS A 147 -27.09 -9.29 -3.46
N ARG A 148 -25.91 -9.91 -3.47
CA ARG A 148 -25.68 -11.16 -2.74
C ARG A 148 -25.31 -10.90 -1.28
N TYR A 149 -24.35 -9.97 -1.04
CA TYR A 149 -23.93 -9.59 0.30
C TYR A 149 -23.91 -8.08 0.44
N GLN A 150 -24.40 -7.57 1.55
CA GLN A 150 -24.36 -6.15 1.90
C GLN A 150 -23.50 -5.94 3.14
N ASN A 151 -22.99 -4.72 3.33
CA ASN A 151 -22.19 -4.35 4.49
C ASN A 151 -21.01 -5.29 4.71
N VAL A 152 -20.35 -5.70 3.63
CA VAL A 152 -19.25 -6.67 3.65
C VAL A 152 -18.04 -6.04 4.33
N PRO A 153 -17.53 -6.62 5.43
CA PRO A 153 -16.36 -6.11 6.09
C PRO A 153 -15.11 -6.39 5.25
N ILE A 154 -14.22 -5.40 5.23
CA ILE A 154 -12.87 -5.54 4.65
C ILE A 154 -11.90 -5.55 5.81
N LYS A 155 -11.22 -6.67 6.00
CA LYS A 155 -10.31 -6.87 7.14
C LYS A 155 -9.15 -5.90 7.10
N CYS A 156 -8.51 -5.72 5.93
CA CYS A 156 -7.39 -4.83 5.81
C CYS A 156 -7.24 -4.25 4.40
N ILE A 157 -6.86 -2.97 4.32
CA ILE A 157 -6.33 -2.36 3.10
C ILE A 157 -4.93 -1.84 3.40
N GLY A 158 -3.90 -2.44 2.79
CA GLY A 158 -2.50 -2.06 2.91
C GLY A 158 -1.96 -1.48 1.60
N VAL A 159 -1.52 -0.22 1.59
CA VAL A 159 -1.08 0.44 0.35
C VAL A 159 0.25 1.16 0.51
N TRP A 160 1.02 1.18 -0.59
CA TRP A 160 2.25 1.96 -0.70
C TRP A 160 2.03 3.11 -1.68
N ASP A 161 2.28 4.31 -1.22
CA ASP A 161 2.32 5.58 -1.92
C ASP A 161 1.26 5.72 -3.03
N THR A 162 -0.01 5.74 -2.60
CA THR A 162 -1.17 5.84 -3.50
C THR A 162 -1.14 7.13 -4.28
N VAL A 163 -1.09 7.07 -5.61
CA VAL A 163 -1.16 8.23 -6.48
C VAL A 163 -2.44 8.18 -7.33
N GLY A 164 -3.21 9.26 -7.29
CA GLY A 164 -4.54 9.31 -7.93
C GLY A 164 -4.52 9.72 -9.39
N SER A 165 -3.54 10.51 -9.82
CA SER A 165 -3.43 10.99 -11.19
C SER A 165 -2.05 10.71 -11.75
N VAL A 166 -1.99 10.14 -12.93
CA VAL A 166 -0.72 9.98 -13.64
C VAL A 166 -0.55 11.15 -14.60
N GLY A 167 0.64 11.74 -14.54
CA GLY A 167 1.08 12.82 -15.35
C GLY A 167 0.76 12.72 -16.81
N ILE A 168 -0.25 13.47 -17.16
CA ILE A 168 -0.51 13.78 -18.54
C ILE A 168 0.10 15.15 -18.76
N PRO A 169 0.93 15.32 -19.79
CA PRO A 169 1.40 16.63 -20.20
C PRO A 169 0.22 17.60 -20.37
N GLU A 170 0.39 18.85 -19.93
CA GLU A 170 -0.66 19.89 -20.02
C GLU A 170 -1.19 20.08 -21.44
N ASP A 171 -0.39 19.77 -22.46
CA ASP A 171 -0.80 19.78 -23.88
C ASP A 171 -1.92 18.78 -24.21
N LEU A 172 -2.22 17.85 -23.30
CA LEU A 172 -3.33 16.91 -23.38
C LEU A 172 -4.46 17.27 -22.39
N GLN A 173 -4.72 18.55 -22.13
CA GLN A 173 -5.77 19.02 -21.20
C GLN A 173 -7.17 18.43 -21.44
N LYS A 174 -7.49 18.00 -22.65
CA LYS A 174 -8.70 17.22 -22.93
C LYS A 174 -8.70 15.88 -22.20
N VAL A 175 -7.53 15.33 -21.93
CA VAL A 175 -7.33 14.08 -21.21
C VAL A 175 -7.43 14.32 -19.69
N ASP A 176 -6.97 15.48 -19.17
CA ASP A 176 -7.12 15.84 -17.75
C ASP A 176 -8.60 15.94 -17.33
N PHE A 177 -9.48 16.46 -18.20
CA PHE A 177 -10.92 16.45 -17.98
C PHE A 177 -11.47 15.02 -17.89
N PHE A 178 -11.02 14.10 -18.75
CA PHE A 178 -11.38 12.69 -18.69
C PHE A 178 -10.82 12.03 -17.40
N PHE A 179 -9.60 12.37 -16.98
CA PHE A 179 -9.02 11.83 -15.75
C PHE A 179 -9.73 12.34 -14.51
N LYS A 180 -9.99 13.62 -14.38
CA LYS A 180 -10.83 14.17 -13.28
C LYS A 180 -12.21 13.53 -13.27
N LYS A 181 -12.78 13.25 -14.44
CA LYS A 181 -14.06 12.57 -14.56
C LYS A 181 -14.01 11.07 -14.23
N TYR A 182 -12.91 10.37 -14.58
CA TYR A 182 -12.80 8.92 -14.42
C TYR A 182 -12.03 8.50 -13.16
N TYR A 183 -11.12 9.33 -12.67
CA TYR A 183 -10.28 9.08 -11.48
C TYR A 183 -10.55 10.07 -10.35
N GLY A 184 -11.42 11.02 -10.55
CA GLY A 184 -11.75 12.08 -9.58
C GLY A 184 -12.50 11.58 -8.36
N PHE A 185 -12.04 10.49 -7.75
CA PHE A 185 -12.41 10.18 -6.39
C PHE A 185 -11.79 11.25 -5.48
N HIS A 186 -12.47 12.37 -5.37
CA HIS A 186 -12.18 13.37 -4.33
C HIS A 186 -12.59 12.87 -2.94
N ASN A 187 -13.12 11.65 -2.83
CA ASN A 187 -13.44 11.10 -1.52
C ASN A 187 -12.20 10.43 -0.94
N THR A 188 -11.54 11.14 -0.05
CA THR A 188 -10.45 10.64 0.78
C THR A 188 -10.95 9.85 1.98
N ASP A 189 -12.26 9.76 2.20
CA ASP A 189 -12.84 9.08 3.34
C ASP A 189 -12.55 7.59 3.29
N LEU A 190 -12.04 7.07 4.38
CA LEU A 190 -11.89 5.63 4.55
C LEU A 190 -13.27 5.01 4.75
N GLY A 191 -13.63 4.04 3.91
CA GLY A 191 -14.93 3.39 3.95
C GLY A 191 -15.21 2.76 5.32
N GLN A 192 -16.43 2.97 5.83
CA GLN A 192 -16.84 2.57 7.21
C GLN A 192 -16.76 1.06 7.50
N TYR A 193 -16.67 0.22 6.47
CA TYR A 193 -16.56 -1.25 6.61
C TYR A 193 -15.14 -1.77 6.52
N VAL A 194 -14.14 -0.90 6.42
CA VAL A 194 -12.71 -1.25 6.52
C VAL A 194 -12.32 -1.29 7.99
N GLU A 195 -11.77 -2.41 8.47
CA GLU A 195 -11.35 -2.54 9.86
C GLU A 195 -9.97 -1.92 10.08
N HIS A 196 -9.00 -2.25 9.21
CA HIS A 196 -7.62 -1.78 9.30
C HIS A 196 -7.17 -1.15 7.97
N ALA A 197 -6.57 0.01 8.02
CA ALA A 197 -6.01 0.69 6.85
C ALA A 197 -4.57 1.16 7.12
N PHE A 198 -3.64 0.73 6.28
CA PHE A 198 -2.21 1.02 6.40
C PHE A 198 -1.69 1.64 5.11
N HIS A 199 -1.04 2.80 5.23
CA HIS A 199 -0.53 3.55 4.09
C HIS A 199 0.93 3.97 4.32
N ALA A 200 1.85 3.37 3.58
CA ALA A 200 3.25 3.81 3.53
C ALA A 200 3.41 4.93 2.50
N LEU A 201 4.02 6.04 2.88
CA LEU A 201 4.12 7.28 2.11
C LEU A 201 5.58 7.69 1.88
N ALA A 202 5.90 8.18 0.68
CA ALA A 202 7.23 8.66 0.30
C ALA A 202 7.42 10.14 0.65
N LEU A 203 8.47 10.48 1.43
CA LEU A 203 8.77 11.87 1.81
C LEU A 203 9.44 12.67 0.69
N ASP A 204 10.29 12.02 -0.10
CA ASP A 204 11.20 12.72 -1.00
C ASP A 204 10.72 12.72 -2.46
N GLU A 205 9.55 12.14 -2.75
CA GLU A 205 8.95 12.21 -4.06
C GLU A 205 8.47 13.63 -4.38
N ARG A 206 8.91 14.17 -5.51
CA ARG A 206 8.63 15.56 -5.89
C ARG A 206 8.08 15.74 -7.32
N ARG A 207 7.83 14.64 -8.03
CA ARG A 207 7.11 14.74 -9.32
C ARG A 207 5.67 15.19 -9.07
N LYS A 208 5.25 16.29 -9.69
CA LYS A 208 3.91 16.88 -9.54
C LYS A 208 2.79 15.87 -9.71
N ASN A 209 2.98 14.92 -10.61
CA ASN A 209 1.99 13.90 -10.94
C ASN A 209 1.94 12.72 -9.96
N PHE A 210 2.77 12.74 -8.92
CA PHE A 210 2.85 11.72 -7.89
C PHE A 210 2.39 12.22 -6.52
N VAL A 211 1.56 13.25 -6.47
CA VAL A 211 0.96 13.73 -5.21
C VAL A 211 0.14 12.61 -4.58
N PRO A 212 0.38 12.27 -3.31
CA PRO A 212 -0.29 11.14 -2.67
C PRO A 212 -1.72 11.51 -2.27
N THR A 213 -2.59 10.53 -2.35
CA THR A 213 -3.97 10.66 -1.85
C THR A 213 -4.06 9.99 -0.49
N LEU A 214 -4.03 10.77 0.59
CA LEU A 214 -4.19 10.27 1.95
C LEU A 214 -5.66 9.94 2.25
N TRP A 215 -5.87 9.05 3.22
CA TRP A 215 -7.20 8.82 3.77
C TRP A 215 -7.54 9.80 4.89
N THR A 216 -8.83 10.06 5.05
CA THR A 216 -9.43 10.72 6.20
C THR A 216 -10.36 9.73 6.88
N GLN A 217 -10.28 9.60 8.20
CA GLN A 217 -11.16 8.73 8.95
C GLN A 217 -12.47 9.45 9.28
N THR A 218 -13.60 8.83 8.95
CA THR A 218 -14.93 9.38 9.26
C THR A 218 -15.32 9.18 10.73
N ALA A 219 -16.33 9.92 11.20
CA ALA A 219 -16.87 9.74 12.55
C ALA A 219 -17.45 8.32 12.75
N GLU A 220 -18.10 7.78 11.72
CA GLU A 220 -18.67 6.42 11.72
C GLU A 220 -17.55 5.36 11.78
N GLY A 221 -16.46 5.55 11.03
CA GLY A 221 -15.30 4.67 11.09
C GLY A 221 -14.67 4.66 12.48
N LYS A 222 -14.48 5.83 13.10
CA LYS A 222 -13.99 5.94 14.48
C LYS A 222 -14.90 5.22 15.48
N ALA A 223 -16.21 5.41 15.37
CA ALA A 223 -17.18 4.78 16.25
C ALA A 223 -17.18 3.24 16.15
N ARG A 224 -16.77 2.69 15.01
CA ARG A 224 -16.61 1.23 14.79
C ARG A 224 -15.26 0.69 15.24
N GLY A 225 -14.36 1.51 15.77
CA GLY A 225 -13.01 1.09 16.16
C GLY A 225 -12.06 0.87 14.97
N GLN A 226 -12.34 1.47 13.82
CA GLN A 226 -11.50 1.41 12.63
C GLN A 226 -10.09 1.94 12.92
N GLU A 227 -9.07 1.20 12.50
CA GLU A 227 -7.68 1.61 12.63
C GLU A 227 -7.18 2.21 11.31
N LEU A 228 -6.60 3.43 11.38
CA LEU A 228 -5.92 4.09 10.27
C LEU A 228 -4.51 4.48 10.69
N LYS A 229 -3.51 3.99 9.94
CA LYS A 229 -2.10 4.39 10.07
C LYS A 229 -1.56 4.84 8.72
N GLN A 230 -1.11 6.08 8.63
CA GLN A 230 -0.44 6.64 7.46
C GLN A 230 0.95 7.09 7.85
N VAL A 231 1.97 6.41 7.34
CA VAL A 231 3.33 6.51 7.84
C VAL A 231 4.28 6.95 6.73
N TRP A 232 5.04 8.01 6.99
CA TRP A 232 6.02 8.58 6.07
C TRP A 232 7.38 7.91 6.22
N PHE A 233 7.97 7.53 5.10
CA PHE A 233 9.29 6.92 4.97
C PHE A 233 10.21 7.81 4.14
N ALA A 234 11.52 7.78 4.40
CA ALA A 234 12.51 8.45 3.57
C ALA A 234 12.58 7.78 2.18
N GLY A 235 12.84 8.58 1.16
CA GLY A 235 12.97 8.13 -0.21
C GLY A 235 11.82 8.56 -1.12
N VAL A 236 11.98 8.26 -2.42
CA VAL A 236 11.00 8.56 -3.46
C VAL A 236 9.99 7.42 -3.62
N HIS A 237 9.05 7.56 -4.51
CA HIS A 237 7.94 6.64 -4.77
C HIS A 237 8.33 5.14 -4.76
N SER A 238 9.34 4.77 -5.55
CA SER A 238 9.79 3.38 -5.63
C SER A 238 10.77 2.98 -4.51
N ASP A 239 11.35 3.93 -3.76
CA ASP A 239 12.04 3.63 -2.50
C ASP A 239 11.07 3.18 -1.41
N VAL A 240 9.78 3.50 -1.56
CA VAL A 240 8.73 3.07 -0.63
C VAL A 240 7.93 1.89 -1.17
N GLY A 241 7.61 1.86 -2.45
CA GLY A 241 6.80 0.80 -3.06
C GLY A 241 7.58 -0.36 -3.67
N GLY A 242 8.90 -0.24 -3.79
CA GLY A 242 9.76 -1.20 -4.50
C GLY A 242 9.82 -0.94 -6.01
N GLY A 243 10.64 -1.75 -6.71
CA GLY A 243 10.83 -1.66 -8.15
C GLY A 243 12.26 -1.28 -8.57
N TYR A 244 13.13 -0.87 -7.65
CA TYR A 244 14.56 -0.71 -7.90
C TYR A 244 15.33 -1.99 -7.59
N ALA A 245 16.46 -2.20 -8.27
CA ALA A 245 17.36 -3.31 -8.00
C ALA A 245 17.98 -3.18 -6.59
N GLU A 246 18.43 -1.97 -6.24
CA GLU A 246 18.88 -1.61 -4.89
C GLU A 246 17.65 -1.27 -4.05
N HIS A 247 17.14 -2.25 -3.33
CA HIS A 247 15.85 -2.14 -2.66
C HIS A 247 15.92 -2.02 -1.12
N GLY A 248 17.10 -1.75 -0.55
CA GLY A 248 17.26 -1.63 0.91
C GLY A 248 16.37 -0.56 1.54
N MET A 249 16.02 0.50 0.81
CA MET A 249 15.06 1.49 1.28
C MET A 249 13.63 0.96 1.28
N SER A 250 13.22 0.23 0.24
CA SER A 250 11.85 -0.31 0.14
C SER A 250 11.63 -1.55 1.00
N ASP A 251 12.69 -2.20 1.48
CA ASP A 251 12.59 -3.27 2.47
C ASP A 251 11.97 -2.79 3.79
N ILE A 252 12.22 -1.52 4.15
CA ILE A 252 11.72 -0.93 5.40
C ILE A 252 10.19 -0.81 5.41
N PRO A 253 9.54 -0.15 4.44
CA PRO A 253 8.07 -0.11 4.39
C PRO A 253 7.42 -1.47 4.08
N LEU A 254 8.15 -2.43 3.47
CA LEU A 254 7.67 -3.81 3.37
C LEU A 254 7.63 -4.49 4.73
N ALA A 255 8.72 -4.39 5.52
CA ALA A 255 8.78 -4.98 6.85
C ALA A 255 7.74 -4.34 7.79
N TRP A 256 7.54 -3.03 7.72
CA TRP A 256 6.47 -2.34 8.45
C TRP A 256 5.10 -2.89 8.07
N MET A 257 4.76 -2.94 6.79
CA MET A 257 3.46 -3.47 6.33
C MET A 257 3.27 -4.93 6.75
N ALA A 258 4.29 -5.78 6.58
CA ALA A 258 4.23 -7.18 6.99
C ALA A 258 4.00 -7.31 8.51
N SER A 259 4.61 -6.43 9.31
CA SER A 259 4.38 -6.37 10.75
C SER A 259 2.95 -5.98 11.09
N GLU A 260 2.40 -4.95 10.45
CA GLU A 260 1.04 -4.48 10.68
C GLU A 260 -0.03 -5.52 10.32
N VAL A 261 0.18 -6.27 9.24
CA VAL A 261 -0.81 -7.27 8.79
C VAL A 261 -0.59 -8.66 9.40
N SER A 262 0.54 -8.91 10.04
CA SER A 262 0.87 -10.20 10.62
C SER A 262 -0.13 -10.73 11.66
N PRO A 263 -0.85 -9.91 12.43
CA PRO A 263 -1.91 -10.41 13.31
C PRO A 263 -3.07 -11.07 12.55
N TYR A 264 -3.25 -10.74 11.29
CA TYR A 264 -4.40 -11.12 10.47
C TYR A 264 -4.07 -12.08 9.33
N LEU A 265 -2.81 -12.08 8.84
CA LEU A 265 -2.35 -12.92 7.74
C LEU A 265 -1.20 -13.84 8.16
N GLY A 266 -1.23 -15.08 7.69
CA GLY A 266 -0.10 -16.01 7.77
C GLY A 266 0.95 -15.65 6.72
N LEU A 267 2.14 -15.21 7.16
CA LEU A 267 3.25 -14.79 6.31
C LEU A 267 4.48 -15.67 6.52
N ASP A 268 5.23 -15.91 5.46
CA ASP A 268 6.55 -16.52 5.49
C ASP A 268 7.61 -15.43 5.74
N PHE A 269 7.96 -15.26 7.03
CA PHE A 269 8.95 -14.28 7.45
C PHE A 269 10.39 -14.67 7.05
N GLU A 270 10.69 -15.96 6.94
CA GLU A 270 12.00 -16.41 6.50
C GLU A 270 12.20 -16.10 5.01
N TYR A 271 11.16 -16.23 4.19
CA TYR A 271 11.18 -15.72 2.83
C TYR A 271 11.46 -14.22 2.78
N LEU A 272 10.74 -13.40 3.54
CA LEU A 272 10.97 -11.95 3.56
C LEU A 272 12.40 -11.60 3.99
N LYS A 273 12.92 -12.26 5.01
CA LYS A 273 14.31 -12.07 5.47
C LYS A 273 15.33 -12.45 4.40
N SER A 274 15.13 -13.57 3.72
CA SER A 274 16.06 -14.10 2.72
C SER A 274 16.19 -13.19 1.48
N ARG A 275 15.20 -12.33 1.27
CA ARG A 275 15.11 -11.43 0.11
C ARG A 275 15.46 -9.97 0.42
N ARG A 276 16.01 -9.68 1.59
CA ARG A 276 16.46 -8.33 1.94
C ARG A 276 17.70 -7.93 1.15
N ASP A 277 17.80 -6.64 0.86
CA ASP A 277 19.03 -6.05 0.37
C ASP A 277 19.95 -5.75 1.58
N LEU A 278 21.05 -6.49 1.65
CA LEU A 278 22.06 -6.35 2.72
C LEU A 278 23.27 -5.53 2.27
N SER A 279 23.22 -4.86 1.11
CA SER A 279 24.33 -4.07 0.57
C SER A 279 24.63 -2.80 1.38
N GLY A 280 23.66 -2.32 2.15
CA GLY A 280 23.76 -1.11 2.96
C GLY A 280 23.42 -1.32 4.43
N LYS A 281 23.71 -0.28 5.24
CA LYS A 281 23.23 -0.24 6.63
C LYS A 281 21.74 0.11 6.65
N TRP A 282 21.02 -0.41 7.63
CA TRP A 282 19.61 -0.11 7.83
C TRP A 282 19.34 1.41 7.84
N ALA A 283 18.31 1.83 7.14
CA ALA A 283 17.90 3.21 6.91
C ALA A 283 18.90 4.09 6.12
N LEU A 284 20.10 3.59 5.83
CA LEU A 284 21.15 4.35 5.13
C LEU A 284 21.38 3.88 3.68
N GLY A 285 20.49 3.04 3.14
CA GLY A 285 20.50 2.64 1.74
C GLY A 285 20.42 3.84 0.78
N GLN A 286 20.72 3.61 -0.48
CA GLN A 286 20.64 4.65 -1.51
C GLN A 286 19.20 5.18 -1.63
N VAL A 287 19.04 6.50 -1.53
CA VAL A 287 17.82 7.19 -1.96
C VAL A 287 17.97 7.54 -3.43
N HIS A 288 17.00 7.13 -4.23
CA HIS A 288 17.02 7.38 -5.66
C HIS A 288 16.51 8.79 -5.99
N GLU A 289 16.84 9.26 -7.19
CA GLU A 289 16.32 10.50 -7.74
C GLU A 289 15.31 10.20 -8.84
N SER A 290 14.05 10.50 -8.56
CA SER A 290 12.92 10.23 -9.48
C SER A 290 12.58 11.42 -10.40
N PHE A 291 12.98 12.65 -10.02
CA PHE A 291 12.69 13.87 -10.76
C PHE A 291 13.77 14.18 -11.78
N THR A 292 13.91 13.30 -12.78
CA THR A 292 14.96 13.36 -13.82
C THR A 292 14.35 13.23 -15.21
N GLY A 293 15.12 13.58 -16.25
CA GLY A 293 14.74 13.40 -17.65
C GLY A 293 13.43 14.13 -18.01
N ALA A 294 12.49 13.42 -18.62
CA ALA A 294 11.21 14.00 -19.04
C ALA A 294 10.35 14.51 -17.87
N TRP A 295 10.53 13.97 -16.66
CA TRP A 295 9.77 14.38 -15.46
C TRP A 295 10.05 15.81 -15.05
N THR A 296 11.25 16.35 -15.31
CA THR A 296 11.60 17.75 -14.97
C THR A 296 10.76 18.76 -15.73
N LYS A 297 10.20 18.36 -16.89
CA LYS A 297 9.32 19.20 -17.72
C LYS A 297 7.87 19.20 -17.27
N LEU A 298 7.47 18.21 -16.44
CA LEU A 298 6.09 18.02 -15.98
C LEU A 298 5.79 18.74 -14.65
N GLY A 299 6.78 19.41 -14.09
CA GLY A 299 6.66 20.21 -12.88
C GLY A 299 7.00 19.47 -11.59
N GLU A 300 7.41 20.25 -10.60
CA GLU A 300 7.76 19.81 -9.26
C GLU A 300 6.62 20.15 -8.30
N GLU A 301 6.28 19.21 -7.42
CA GLU A 301 5.40 19.43 -6.28
C GLU A 301 5.88 18.61 -5.08
N ARG A 302 6.28 19.31 -4.03
CA ARG A 302 6.79 18.67 -2.82
C ARG A 302 5.67 18.13 -1.96
N ARG A 303 5.94 17.03 -1.29
CA ARG A 303 5.04 16.45 -0.31
C ARG A 303 4.77 17.44 0.83
N THR A 304 3.58 17.38 1.39
CA THR A 304 3.15 18.24 2.51
C THR A 304 2.72 17.39 3.71
N PRO A 305 3.66 16.68 4.38
CA PRO A 305 3.31 15.90 5.56
C PRO A 305 2.75 16.82 6.66
N PHE A 306 1.78 16.31 7.41
CA PHE A 306 1.12 17.04 8.52
C PHE A 306 0.46 18.35 8.11
N SER A 307 -0.09 18.42 6.92
CA SER A 307 -0.84 19.61 6.48
C SER A 307 -2.06 19.84 7.38
N ALA A 308 -2.28 21.11 7.76
CA ALA A 308 -3.30 21.50 8.76
C ALA A 308 -4.74 21.17 8.33
N ASP A 309 -4.98 21.01 7.04
CA ASP A 309 -6.27 20.62 6.45
C ASP A 309 -6.59 19.12 6.60
N ARG A 310 -5.60 18.29 7.00
CA ARG A 310 -5.74 16.83 7.11
C ARG A 310 -5.69 16.32 8.56
N LYS A 311 -6.46 16.91 9.45
CA LYS A 311 -6.44 16.60 10.90
C LYS A 311 -6.76 15.13 11.22
N ASP A 312 -7.62 14.48 10.43
CA ASP A 312 -8.07 13.08 10.63
C ASP A 312 -7.34 12.07 9.73
N ALA A 313 -6.17 12.45 9.21
CA ALA A 313 -5.33 11.58 8.41
C ALA A 313 -4.39 10.68 9.23
N PHE A 314 -4.23 10.92 10.53
CA PHE A 314 -3.40 10.12 11.44
C PHE A 314 -1.98 9.86 10.93
N GLU A 315 -1.36 10.93 10.40
CA GLU A 315 -0.02 10.89 9.84
C GLU A 315 1.03 10.65 10.93
N LYS A 316 2.02 9.80 10.65
CA LYS A 316 3.19 9.54 11.49
C LYS A 316 4.44 9.46 10.63
N ILE A 317 5.60 9.45 11.28
CA ILE A 317 6.91 9.29 10.64
C ILE A 317 7.50 7.98 11.11
N HIS A 318 8.04 7.18 10.19
CA HIS A 318 8.71 5.95 10.55
C HIS A 318 10.05 6.21 11.25
N ALA A 319 10.43 5.37 12.22
CA ALA A 319 11.68 5.50 12.97
C ALA A 319 12.93 5.52 12.09
N SER A 320 12.89 4.88 10.90
CA SER A 320 14.00 4.90 9.94
C SER A 320 14.35 6.30 9.45
N VAL A 321 13.41 7.23 9.41
CA VAL A 321 13.67 8.62 9.01
C VAL A 321 14.58 9.30 10.04
N ALA A 322 14.28 9.14 11.33
CA ALA A 322 15.10 9.67 12.41
C ALA A 322 16.49 9.00 12.43
N ALA A 323 16.55 7.67 12.22
CA ALA A 323 17.81 6.94 12.13
C ALA A 323 18.67 7.43 10.96
N ARG A 324 18.04 7.67 9.80
CA ARG A 324 18.71 8.21 8.62
C ARG A 324 19.29 9.61 8.86
N ILE A 325 18.52 10.50 9.47
CA ILE A 325 18.98 11.86 9.80
C ILE A 325 20.21 11.78 10.71
N ARG A 326 20.19 10.95 11.75
CA ARG A 326 21.32 10.78 12.67
C ARG A 326 22.52 10.07 12.04
N GLY A 327 22.28 9.01 11.27
CA GLY A 327 23.31 8.21 10.63
C GLY A 327 24.05 8.96 9.52
N ALA A 328 23.36 9.77 8.75
CA ALA A 328 23.95 10.62 7.72
C ALA A 328 24.81 11.75 8.29
N ALA A 329 24.54 12.22 9.50
CA ALA A 329 25.34 13.24 10.17
C ALA A 329 26.75 12.72 10.58
N GLY A 330 26.91 11.39 10.74
CA GLY A 330 28.20 10.75 11.09
C GLY A 330 29.07 10.34 9.89
N ALA A 331 28.54 10.34 8.69
CA ALA A 331 29.28 10.03 7.46
C ALA A 331 29.75 11.33 6.81
N ALA A 332 31.07 11.46 6.61
CA ALA A 332 31.63 12.64 5.94
C ALA A 332 31.04 12.79 4.54
N GLY A 333 30.06 13.69 4.40
CA GLY A 333 29.60 14.00 3.05
C GLY A 333 28.24 14.63 2.87
N SER A 334 27.19 14.35 3.60
CA SER A 334 25.96 15.17 3.64
C SER A 334 24.93 14.57 4.62
N ALA A 335 24.56 15.36 5.61
CA ALA A 335 23.42 15.02 6.47
C ALA A 335 22.16 14.93 5.60
N TYR A 336 21.47 13.78 5.60
CA TYR A 336 20.14 13.70 5.01
C TYR A 336 19.23 14.72 5.70
N LYS A 337 18.70 15.63 4.93
CA LYS A 337 17.66 16.57 5.36
C LYS A 337 16.47 16.38 4.45
N SER A 338 15.38 15.91 4.99
CA SER A 338 14.13 15.94 4.23
C SER A 338 13.78 17.40 3.94
N ALA A 339 13.54 17.72 2.69
CA ALA A 339 13.19 19.08 2.25
C ALA A 339 11.78 19.51 2.70
N VAL A 340 10.99 18.59 3.26
CA VAL A 340 9.57 18.81 3.60
C VAL A 340 9.28 18.70 5.09
N LEU A 341 10.22 18.22 5.91
CA LEU A 341 10.06 18.14 7.36
C LEU A 341 10.65 19.37 8.05
N LYS A 342 9.86 19.98 8.92
CA LYS A 342 10.32 21.05 9.80
C LYS A 342 11.11 20.48 10.98
N ASP A 343 12.00 21.26 11.56
CA ASP A 343 12.75 20.90 12.75
C ASP A 343 11.79 20.48 13.90
N GLY A 344 12.17 19.42 14.60
CA GLY A 344 11.39 18.85 15.72
C GLY A 344 10.17 18.01 15.34
N VAL A 345 9.69 18.03 14.09
CA VAL A 345 8.50 17.25 13.65
C VAL A 345 8.79 15.75 13.71
N VAL A 346 10.01 15.32 13.41
CA VAL A 346 10.39 13.89 13.40
C VAL A 346 10.28 13.31 14.80
N ASP A 347 10.85 13.99 15.81
CA ASP A 347 10.85 13.49 17.19
C ASP A 347 9.45 13.44 17.79
N ALA A 348 8.60 14.43 17.48
CA ALA A 348 7.22 14.49 17.97
C ALA A 348 6.27 13.46 17.35
N ASN A 349 6.57 12.97 16.12
CA ASN A 349 5.65 12.14 15.34
C ASN A 349 6.21 10.76 14.96
N SER A 350 7.40 10.38 15.45
CA SER A 350 8.01 9.10 15.13
C SER A 350 7.25 7.92 15.73
N VAL A 351 7.06 6.88 14.91
CA VAL A 351 6.54 5.58 15.31
C VAL A 351 7.72 4.65 15.61
N ALA A 352 7.72 4.04 16.77
CA ALA A 352 8.71 3.03 17.13
C ALA A 352 8.49 1.74 16.32
N LEU A 353 9.59 1.05 16.02
CA LEU A 353 9.54 -0.27 15.40
C LEU A 353 8.86 -1.28 16.32
N SER A 354 8.02 -2.13 15.75
CA SER A 354 7.57 -3.33 16.44
C SER A 354 8.73 -4.34 16.55
N PRO A 355 8.70 -5.27 17.53
CA PRO A 355 9.71 -6.32 17.62
C PRO A 355 9.78 -7.21 16.37
N LEU A 356 8.65 -7.45 15.72
CA LEU A 356 8.58 -8.24 14.49
C LEU A 356 9.24 -7.49 13.33
N GLU A 357 8.93 -6.22 13.18
CA GLU A 357 9.52 -5.36 12.18
C GLU A 357 11.03 -5.24 12.35
N ALA A 358 11.51 -5.02 13.57
CA ALA A 358 12.93 -5.02 13.90
C ALA A 358 13.62 -6.32 13.45
N GLY A 359 13.05 -7.48 13.78
CA GLY A 359 13.58 -8.78 13.37
C GLY A 359 13.54 -9.05 11.87
N LEU A 360 12.68 -8.34 11.10
CA LEU A 360 12.66 -8.41 9.65
C LEU A 360 13.71 -7.51 8.99
N GLN A 361 14.07 -6.39 9.62
CA GLN A 361 14.91 -5.37 9.02
C GLN A 361 16.39 -5.60 9.22
N TRP A 362 16.81 -6.16 10.36
CA TRP A 362 18.23 -6.40 10.62
C TRP A 362 18.52 -7.76 11.24
N LYS A 363 19.79 -8.11 11.29
CA LYS A 363 20.26 -9.25 12.07
C LYS A 363 20.25 -8.89 13.55
N ASP A 364 20.04 -9.88 14.42
CA ASP A 364 19.99 -9.68 15.87
C ASP A 364 21.27 -9.02 16.45
N ASP A 365 22.41 -9.25 15.81
CA ASP A 365 23.73 -8.71 16.16
C ASP A 365 24.03 -7.31 15.60
N GLU A 366 23.20 -6.79 14.70
CA GLU A 366 23.34 -5.45 14.08
C GLU A 366 22.54 -4.37 14.82
N VAL A 367 21.62 -4.76 15.71
CA VAL A 367 20.81 -3.83 16.50
C VAL A 367 21.67 -3.24 17.62
N LYS A 368 22.12 -2.00 17.45
CA LYS A 368 22.85 -1.30 18.51
C LYS A 368 21.90 -0.84 19.60
N PRO A 369 22.27 -1.02 20.89
CA PRO A 369 21.52 -0.45 22.01
C PRO A 369 21.38 1.07 21.81
N GLY A 370 20.14 1.58 21.80
CA GLY A 370 19.83 3.00 21.58
C GLY A 370 19.32 3.35 20.18
N GLU A 371 19.41 2.45 19.19
CA GLU A 371 18.79 2.61 17.86
C GLU A 371 17.38 1.95 17.79
N ALA A 372 17.13 0.98 18.66
CA ALA A 372 15.79 0.47 18.94
C ALA A 372 15.34 0.94 20.34
N PRO A 373 14.05 1.07 20.64
CA PRO A 373 13.62 1.36 22.00
C PRO A 373 14.21 0.30 22.92
N ALA A 374 14.91 0.78 23.97
CA ALA A 374 15.60 -0.05 24.93
C ALA A 374 14.65 -1.02 25.63
N LYS A 375 14.44 -2.19 25.07
CA LYS A 375 13.82 -3.32 25.72
C LYS A 375 14.65 -4.55 25.44
N LYS A 376 14.94 -5.29 26.52
CA LYS A 376 15.70 -6.53 26.58
C LYS A 376 15.54 -7.33 25.28
N ALA A 377 16.65 -7.60 24.61
CA ALA A 377 16.73 -8.50 23.49
C ALA A 377 16.13 -9.86 23.88
N PHE A 378 14.88 -10.05 23.54
CA PHE A 378 14.32 -11.38 23.45
C PHE A 378 14.68 -11.88 22.07
N SER A 379 15.45 -12.95 21.98
CA SER A 379 15.71 -13.63 20.73
C SER A 379 14.38 -13.86 20.02
N PHE A 380 14.27 -13.40 18.80
CA PHE A 380 13.12 -13.61 17.92
C PHE A 380 12.75 -15.10 17.84
N ARG A 381 13.77 -15.97 17.89
CA ARG A 381 13.64 -17.42 17.90
C ARG A 381 12.83 -17.94 19.10
N ASP A 382 13.01 -17.37 20.28
CA ASP A 382 12.34 -17.87 21.51
C ASP A 382 10.88 -17.42 21.62
N LYS A 383 10.51 -16.25 21.06
CA LYS A 383 9.10 -15.81 21.00
C LYS A 383 8.34 -16.44 19.84
N PHE A 384 8.99 -16.65 18.70
CA PHE A 384 8.38 -17.29 17.56
C PHE A 384 8.11 -18.78 17.83
N ILE A 385 9.06 -19.48 18.49
CA ILE A 385 8.87 -20.88 18.94
C ILE A 385 7.79 -20.97 20.02
N LYS A 386 7.70 -20.00 20.95
CA LYS A 386 6.60 -19.96 21.95
C LYS A 386 5.24 -19.61 21.35
N ALA A 387 5.20 -18.87 20.26
CA ALA A 387 3.95 -18.52 19.57
C ALA A 387 3.46 -19.63 18.63
N ILE A 388 4.36 -20.55 18.20
CA ILE A 388 4.04 -21.63 17.24
C ILE A 388 4.15 -23.02 17.88
N GLY A 389 4.78 -23.16 19.03
CA GLY A 389 5.11 -24.44 19.65
C GLY A 389 4.89 -24.47 21.15
N GLY A 390 3.68 -24.24 21.55
CA GLY A 390 3.19 -24.61 22.88
C GLY A 390 2.48 -25.95 22.78
N GLY A 391 3.23 -27.03 22.75
CA GLY A 391 2.75 -28.39 22.84
C GLY A 391 3.91 -29.28 23.14
#